data_ff074b5b9de787d70f917abcf0e7cdea
#
_entry.id   ff074b5b9de787d70f917abcf0e7cdea
#
_cell.length_a   1.000
_cell.length_b   1.000
_cell.length_c   1.000
_cell.angle_alpha   90.00
_cell.angle_beta   90.00
_cell.angle_gamma   90.00
#
_symmetry.space_group_name_H-M   'P 1'
#
loop_
_entity.id
_entity.type
_entity.pdbx_description
1 polymer ?
#
loop_
_entity_poly.entity_id
_entity_poly.type
_entity_poly.pdbx_seq_one_letter_code
_entity_poly.pdbx_strand_id
1 'polypeptide(L)'
;MGLANGSPKMPADLTRRRFLGAALAAGITTVLPDPPRRLRVAAIYTVFRRRSHAFNILENFLQAYLFDGRRTDPGMDIVSFYADQTAADGDLTQVVAQRHHIPVYPTIPAALCLGGSELAVDAVLSIGEHGEYPTNAVGQVEYPRKRFFDESVAVMRRSRRFVPFFNDKHLSFRWDWARAMYDTARQLGIPLMAGSSVPLAERRPALELPAGATIEGAVSIHGGGVESYDFHALEILQSLIESRHGGETGVSQVEFLDANGLWQAAAAGRWSIALAEAAMAVELGPGVRLRQIPAVQNGQIHGILLTYRDGLRATVLKIGSSSIRWNFACQLAGESKPRATRFYTGPWGNRNLFQALSHAIQSHFREGRSPYPVERTLLTTGICDALMHSRAARQPITTPHLHIAYPPQDFRAFRETGATWRVVTPSTPEPFGLNPGL
;
A
#
# COMPACT_ATOMS: atom_id res chain seq x y z
N MET A 1 -70.21 -8.98 52.92
CA MET A 1 -71.29 -9.06 51.93
C MET A 1 -70.60 -9.46 50.65
N GLY A 2 -70.59 -10.56 50.17
CA GLY A 2 -71.62 -11.59 49.91
C GLY A 2 -71.54 -11.86 48.43
N LEU A 3 -71.03 -13.07 48.07
CA LEU A 3 -71.59 -14.13 47.24
C LEU A 3 -71.64 -13.83 45.73
N ALA A 4 -71.42 -14.65 44.78
CA ALA A 4 -71.13 -16.10 44.74
C ALA A 4 -70.90 -16.48 43.24
N ASN A 5 -70.04 -17.50 43.04
CA ASN A 5 -70.23 -18.70 42.20
C ASN A 5 -70.94 -18.60 40.82
N GLY A 6 -70.29 -19.23 39.87
CA GLY A 6 -71.00 -19.87 38.79
C GLY A 6 -70.20 -20.27 37.57
N SER A 7 -69.43 -21.37 37.64
CA SER A 7 -69.15 -22.17 36.43
C SER A 7 -70.36 -23.03 36.04
N PRO A 8 -70.56 -23.33 34.76
CA PRO A 8 -70.81 -24.72 34.41
C PRO A 8 -70.02 -25.21 33.17
N LYS A 9 -69.44 -26.37 33.37
CA LYS A 9 -69.36 -27.67 32.70
C LYS A 9 -69.65 -27.68 31.16
N MET A 10 -68.69 -28.33 30.52
CA MET A 10 -68.79 -28.93 29.17
C MET A 10 -69.91 -30.01 29.11
N PRO A 11 -70.33 -30.39 27.91
CA PRO A 11 -70.27 -31.79 27.54
C PRO A 11 -69.48 -32.12 26.29
N ALA A 12 -68.98 -33.35 26.33
CA ALA A 12 -68.22 -34.01 25.30
C ALA A 12 -69.07 -34.55 24.15
N ASP A 13 -68.35 -34.77 23.09
CA ASP A 13 -68.39 -35.92 22.19
C ASP A 13 -68.93 -35.79 20.77
N LEU A 14 -68.18 -36.49 19.91
CA LEU A 14 -68.48 -37.05 18.57
C LEU A 14 -67.92 -36.24 17.36
N THR A 15 -67.09 -36.68 16.55
CA THR A 15 -66.83 -37.95 15.85
C THR A 15 -65.62 -37.69 14.85
N ARG A 16 -64.76 -38.68 14.81
CA ARG A 16 -63.71 -38.78 13.76
C ARG A 16 -64.32 -38.88 12.37
N ARG A 17 -63.94 -37.98 11.48
CA ARG A 17 -63.90 -38.24 10.03
C ARG A 17 -62.51 -38.00 9.49
N ARG A 18 -61.89 -39.08 9.05
CA ARG A 18 -60.62 -39.09 8.31
C ARG A 18 -60.85 -38.41 6.97
N PHE A 19 -60.09 -37.33 6.73
CA PHE A 19 -59.78 -36.89 5.38
C PHE A 19 -58.32 -37.15 5.12
N LEU A 20 -58.05 -38.15 4.31
CA LEU A 20 -56.77 -38.37 3.66
C LEU A 20 -56.64 -37.30 2.56
N GLY A 21 -55.92 -36.21 2.86
CA GLY A 21 -55.43 -35.28 1.90
C GLY A 21 -54.00 -35.60 1.56
N ALA A 22 -53.71 -36.15 0.39
CA ALA A 22 -52.35 -36.30 -0.13
C ALA A 22 -51.77 -34.94 -0.37
N ALA A 23 -50.93 -34.44 0.53
CA ALA A 23 -50.07 -33.29 0.27
C ALA A 23 -48.92 -33.77 -0.59
N LEU A 24 -48.91 -33.46 -1.89
CA LEU A 24 -47.70 -33.43 -2.71
C LEU A 24 -46.76 -32.41 -2.09
N ALA A 25 -45.79 -32.87 -1.35
CA ALA A 25 -44.63 -32.09 -0.96
C ALA A 25 -43.77 -31.85 -2.25
N ALA A 26 -44.04 -30.76 -2.95
CA ALA A 26 -43.11 -30.23 -3.95
C ALA A 26 -41.86 -29.79 -3.18
N GLY A 27 -40.86 -30.66 -3.13
CA GLY A 27 -39.53 -30.35 -2.61
C GLY A 27 -38.93 -29.20 -3.43
N ILE A 28 -39.11 -27.99 -2.95
CA ILE A 28 -38.31 -26.87 -3.43
C ILE A 28 -36.90 -27.11 -2.89
N THR A 29 -36.07 -27.79 -3.66
CA THR A 29 -34.63 -27.80 -3.45
C THR A 29 -34.17 -26.38 -3.76
N THR A 30 -34.00 -25.54 -2.74
CA THR A 30 -33.27 -24.31 -2.84
C THR A 30 -31.84 -24.70 -3.19
N VAL A 31 -31.50 -24.64 -4.47
CA VAL A 31 -30.10 -24.68 -4.91
C VAL A 31 -29.47 -23.41 -4.36
N LEU A 32 -28.75 -23.56 -3.24
CA LEU A 32 -27.90 -22.49 -2.77
C LEU A 32 -26.91 -22.21 -3.89
N PRO A 33 -26.76 -20.94 -4.30
CA PRO A 33 -25.75 -20.61 -5.30
C PRO A 33 -24.41 -21.11 -4.80
N ASP A 34 -23.67 -21.76 -5.69
CA ASP A 34 -22.29 -22.14 -5.40
C ASP A 34 -21.53 -20.95 -4.83
N PRO A 35 -20.72 -21.14 -3.76
CA PRO A 35 -19.91 -20.05 -3.23
C PRO A 35 -19.07 -19.45 -4.37
N PRO A 36 -18.97 -18.12 -4.46
CA PRO A 36 -18.23 -17.49 -5.54
C PRO A 36 -16.80 -18.06 -5.62
N ARG A 37 -16.39 -18.44 -6.80
CA ARG A 37 -15.06 -19.02 -7.04
C ARG A 37 -13.98 -18.08 -6.50
N ARG A 38 -13.12 -18.58 -5.64
CA ARG A 38 -11.98 -17.81 -5.13
C ARG A 38 -10.98 -17.57 -6.26
N LEU A 39 -10.41 -16.37 -6.31
CA LEU A 39 -9.39 -16.03 -7.31
C LEU A 39 -8.09 -16.78 -7.00
N ARG A 40 -7.41 -17.25 -8.03
CA ARG A 40 -6.13 -17.94 -7.96
C ARG A 40 -5.00 -16.94 -8.18
N VAL A 41 -4.13 -16.75 -7.20
CA VAL A 41 -3.07 -15.75 -7.23
C VAL A 41 -1.71 -16.44 -7.24
N ALA A 42 -0.84 -16.06 -8.19
CA ALA A 42 0.58 -16.40 -8.14
C ALA A 42 1.33 -15.34 -7.34
N ALA A 43 2.13 -15.74 -6.36
CA ALA A 43 3.03 -14.85 -5.63
C ALA A 43 4.47 -15.06 -6.12
N ILE A 44 5.04 -14.00 -6.69
CA ILE A 44 6.42 -13.96 -7.14
C ILE A 44 7.18 -12.94 -6.28
N TYR A 45 8.29 -13.34 -5.68
CA TYR A 45 9.00 -12.49 -4.73
C TYR A 45 10.51 -12.72 -4.74
N THR A 46 11.23 -11.76 -4.19
CA THR A 46 12.69 -11.84 -4.05
C THR A 46 13.09 -12.81 -2.94
N VAL A 47 12.70 -12.54 -1.69
CA VAL A 47 12.95 -13.39 -0.52
C VAL A 47 11.74 -13.41 0.41
N PHE A 48 11.55 -14.54 1.12
CA PHE A 48 10.48 -14.67 2.11
C PHE A 48 11.09 -15.01 3.48
N ARG A 49 11.31 -13.99 4.29
CA ARG A 49 11.76 -14.13 5.68
C ARG A 49 10.95 -13.22 6.59
N ARG A 50 11.01 -13.47 7.89
CA ARG A 50 10.27 -12.64 8.88
C ARG A 50 10.51 -11.15 8.63
N ARG A 51 9.44 -10.36 8.61
CA ARG A 51 9.43 -8.92 8.38
C ARG A 51 9.86 -8.46 6.97
N SER A 52 10.12 -9.38 6.03
CA SER A 52 10.24 -8.98 4.62
C SER A 52 8.89 -8.50 4.09
N HIS A 53 8.90 -7.79 2.96
CA HIS A 53 7.66 -7.40 2.31
C HIS A 53 6.80 -8.61 1.92
N ALA A 54 7.41 -9.69 1.43
CA ALA A 54 6.71 -10.95 1.17
C ALA A 54 6.02 -11.48 2.42
N PHE A 55 6.68 -11.44 3.60
CA PHE A 55 6.07 -11.84 4.86
C PHE A 55 4.85 -10.98 5.20
N ASN A 56 5.03 -9.66 5.21
CA ASN A 56 3.99 -8.73 5.66
C ASN A 56 2.78 -8.66 4.70
N ILE A 57 2.96 -8.98 3.42
CA ILE A 57 1.87 -9.01 2.43
C ILE A 57 1.21 -10.39 2.44
N LEU A 58 2.00 -11.48 2.30
CA LEU A 58 1.46 -12.83 2.15
C LEU A 58 0.67 -13.30 3.38
N GLU A 59 1.03 -12.86 4.59
CA GLU A 59 0.26 -13.23 5.78
C GLU A 59 -1.21 -12.82 5.68
N ASN A 60 -1.53 -11.74 4.96
CA ASN A 60 -2.90 -11.25 4.76
C ASN A 60 -3.60 -11.89 3.53
N PHE A 61 -2.90 -12.74 2.79
CA PHE A 61 -3.46 -13.54 1.70
C PHE A 61 -3.64 -15.01 2.08
N LEU A 62 -2.81 -15.50 3.00
CA LEU A 62 -2.82 -16.89 3.44
C LEU A 62 -3.86 -17.17 4.51
N GLN A 63 -4.36 -16.13 5.18
CA GLN A 63 -5.34 -16.25 6.26
C GLN A 63 -6.12 -14.94 6.43
N ALA A 64 -7.21 -15.00 7.21
CA ALA A 64 -7.97 -13.81 7.57
C ALA A 64 -7.10 -12.84 8.38
N TYR A 65 -7.36 -11.54 8.20
CA TYR A 65 -6.63 -10.46 8.85
C TYR A 65 -7.60 -9.38 9.34
N LEU A 66 -7.10 -8.41 10.09
CA LEU A 66 -7.89 -7.26 10.53
C LEU A 66 -7.71 -6.09 9.56
N PHE A 67 -8.83 -5.51 9.14
CA PHE A 67 -8.85 -4.26 8.43
C PHE A 67 -9.99 -3.40 8.98
N ASP A 68 -9.68 -2.19 9.42
CA ASP A 68 -10.60 -1.24 10.05
C ASP A 68 -11.45 -1.90 11.15
N GLY A 69 -10.80 -2.69 12.02
CA GLY A 69 -11.39 -3.39 13.15
C GLY A 69 -12.24 -4.61 12.79
N ARG A 70 -12.30 -5.01 11.54
CA ARG A 70 -13.08 -6.16 11.07
C ARG A 70 -12.18 -7.29 10.62
N ARG A 71 -12.53 -8.52 11.03
CA ARG A 71 -11.89 -9.71 10.51
C ARG A 71 -12.30 -9.92 9.05
N THR A 72 -11.34 -9.91 8.16
CA THR A 72 -11.53 -9.93 6.70
C THR A 72 -10.93 -11.21 6.12
N ASP A 73 -11.72 -11.97 5.36
CA ASP A 73 -11.22 -13.08 4.54
C ASP A 73 -10.63 -12.50 3.26
N PRO A 74 -9.46 -12.94 2.80
CA PRO A 74 -8.86 -12.44 1.56
C PRO A 74 -9.73 -12.69 0.31
N GLY A 75 -10.61 -13.72 0.34
CA GLY A 75 -11.49 -14.07 -0.78
C GLY A 75 -10.76 -14.62 -2.01
N MET A 76 -9.50 -15.01 -1.85
CA MET A 76 -8.64 -15.55 -2.91
C MET A 76 -7.60 -16.50 -2.32
N ASP A 77 -6.98 -17.30 -3.17
CA ASP A 77 -6.02 -18.32 -2.78
C ASP A 77 -4.67 -18.10 -3.47
N ILE A 78 -3.59 -18.11 -2.69
CA ILE A 78 -2.25 -18.23 -3.25
C ILE A 78 -2.06 -19.66 -3.73
N VAL A 79 -1.89 -19.84 -5.03
CA VAL A 79 -1.83 -21.17 -5.66
C VAL A 79 -0.44 -21.54 -6.19
N SER A 80 0.50 -20.60 -6.17
CA SER A 80 1.89 -20.86 -6.54
C SER A 80 2.83 -19.83 -5.93
N PHE A 81 4.07 -20.29 -5.68
CA PHE A 81 5.21 -19.45 -5.30
C PHE A 81 6.31 -19.51 -6.36
N TYR A 82 6.94 -18.37 -6.58
CA TYR A 82 8.26 -18.24 -7.17
C TYR A 82 9.12 -17.39 -6.24
N ALA A 83 10.19 -17.94 -5.72
CA ALA A 83 11.20 -17.24 -4.94
C ALA A 83 12.45 -17.02 -5.80
N ASP A 84 12.87 -15.76 -5.97
CA ASP A 84 14.06 -15.43 -6.77
C ASP A 84 15.36 -15.81 -6.05
N GLN A 85 15.32 -15.68 -4.73
CA GLN A 85 16.41 -16.05 -3.84
C GLN A 85 15.86 -16.78 -2.61
N THR A 86 16.67 -17.66 -2.07
CA THR A 86 16.45 -18.24 -0.75
C THR A 86 17.20 -17.38 0.28
N ALA A 87 16.51 -16.86 1.29
CA ALA A 87 17.18 -16.08 2.34
C ALA A 87 18.20 -16.95 3.08
N ALA A 88 19.41 -16.41 3.30
CA ALA A 88 20.48 -17.14 4.01
C ALA A 88 20.04 -17.56 5.42
N ASP A 89 19.29 -16.65 6.11
CA ASP A 89 18.74 -16.93 7.43
C ASP A 89 17.22 -16.76 7.44
N GLY A 90 16.53 -17.76 8.04
CA GLY A 90 15.10 -17.69 8.34
C GLY A 90 14.22 -17.66 7.10
N ASP A 91 14.60 -18.33 6.01
CA ASP A 91 13.74 -18.49 4.84
C ASP A 91 12.45 -19.24 5.21
N LEU A 92 11.33 -18.69 4.80
CA LEU A 92 9.99 -19.20 5.11
C LEU A 92 9.33 -19.88 3.91
N THR A 93 9.94 -19.80 2.71
CA THR A 93 9.32 -20.29 1.46
C THR A 93 8.85 -21.73 1.59
N GLN A 94 9.74 -22.66 1.94
CA GLN A 94 9.40 -24.08 1.99
C GLN A 94 8.44 -24.44 3.14
N VAL A 95 8.66 -23.87 4.33
CA VAL A 95 7.81 -24.19 5.49
C VAL A 95 6.39 -23.67 5.32
N VAL A 96 6.22 -22.49 4.70
CA VAL A 96 4.90 -21.93 4.42
C VAL A 96 4.24 -22.66 3.24
N ALA A 97 5.00 -22.96 2.19
CA ALA A 97 4.54 -23.76 1.06
C ALA A 97 3.98 -25.10 1.48
N GLN A 98 4.69 -25.84 2.34
CA GLN A 98 4.24 -27.13 2.90
C GLN A 98 2.97 -26.98 3.75
N ARG A 99 2.95 -25.97 4.66
CA ARG A 99 1.80 -25.73 5.55
C ARG A 99 0.51 -25.43 4.80
N HIS A 100 0.62 -24.67 3.70
CA HIS A 100 -0.53 -24.20 2.91
C HIS A 100 -0.73 -24.98 1.62
N HIS A 101 0.02 -26.07 1.39
CA HIS A 101 -0.04 -26.90 0.17
C HIS A 101 0.15 -26.09 -1.11
N ILE A 102 1.08 -25.13 -1.11
CA ILE A 102 1.38 -24.25 -2.24
C ILE A 102 2.64 -24.76 -2.97
N PRO A 103 2.58 -25.12 -4.24
CA PRO A 103 3.75 -25.53 -5.00
C PRO A 103 4.71 -24.36 -5.20
N VAL A 104 6.01 -24.62 -5.08
CA VAL A 104 7.09 -23.68 -5.39
C VAL A 104 7.68 -24.04 -6.75
N TYR A 105 7.69 -23.10 -7.67
CA TYR A 105 8.16 -23.30 -9.04
C TYR A 105 9.53 -22.65 -9.27
N PRO A 106 10.37 -23.25 -10.14
CA PRO A 106 11.72 -22.75 -10.40
C PRO A 106 11.78 -21.51 -11.30
N THR A 107 10.67 -21.15 -11.96
CA THR A 107 10.59 -20.00 -12.87
C THR A 107 9.24 -19.30 -12.74
N ILE A 108 9.21 -18.01 -13.06
CA ILE A 108 7.97 -17.23 -13.10
C ILE A 108 6.95 -17.82 -14.09
N PRO A 109 7.33 -18.18 -15.33
CA PRO A 109 6.39 -18.84 -16.24
C PRO A 109 5.78 -20.12 -15.68
N ALA A 110 6.57 -20.97 -15.02
CA ALA A 110 6.06 -22.19 -14.42
C ALA A 110 5.08 -21.89 -13.27
N ALA A 111 5.35 -20.88 -12.44
CA ALA A 111 4.46 -20.46 -11.37
C ALA A 111 3.12 -19.92 -11.89
N LEU A 112 3.15 -19.10 -12.94
CA LEU A 112 1.93 -18.53 -13.54
C LEU A 112 1.08 -19.57 -14.29
N CYS A 113 1.73 -20.57 -14.87
CA CYS A 113 1.07 -21.67 -15.60
C CYS A 113 0.75 -22.88 -14.73
N LEU A 114 1.13 -22.87 -13.44
CA LEU A 114 1.00 -24.01 -12.50
C LEU A 114 1.61 -25.30 -13.07
N GLY A 115 2.76 -25.16 -13.72
CA GLY A 115 3.48 -26.24 -14.39
C GLY A 115 2.98 -26.58 -15.80
N GLY A 116 1.90 -25.97 -16.27
CA GLY A 116 1.37 -26.15 -17.63
C GLY A 116 1.99 -25.18 -18.65
N SER A 117 1.35 -25.05 -19.82
CA SER A 117 1.79 -24.18 -20.93
C SER A 117 1.08 -22.83 -20.97
N GLU A 118 -0.14 -22.74 -20.42
CA GLU A 118 -1.01 -21.56 -20.48
C GLU A 118 -1.16 -20.90 -19.10
N LEU A 119 -1.45 -19.59 -19.09
CA LEU A 119 -1.72 -18.83 -17.87
C LEU A 119 -2.88 -19.47 -17.08
N ALA A 120 -2.60 -19.91 -15.86
CA ALA A 120 -3.54 -20.64 -15.02
C ALA A 120 -3.95 -19.90 -13.75
N VAL A 121 -3.52 -18.63 -13.57
CA VAL A 121 -3.84 -17.80 -12.43
C VAL A 121 -4.70 -16.60 -12.83
N ASP A 122 -5.41 -16.01 -11.87
CA ASP A 122 -6.33 -14.89 -12.09
C ASP A 122 -5.72 -13.54 -11.72
N ALA A 123 -4.59 -13.53 -11.00
CA ALA A 123 -3.83 -12.33 -10.65
C ALA A 123 -2.38 -12.67 -10.32
N VAL A 124 -1.50 -11.66 -10.39
CA VAL A 124 -0.07 -11.77 -10.06
C VAL A 124 0.29 -10.78 -8.95
N LEU A 125 0.82 -11.32 -7.86
CA LEU A 125 1.34 -10.57 -6.72
C LEU A 125 2.87 -10.54 -6.81
N SER A 126 3.45 -9.41 -7.26
CA SER A 126 4.89 -9.24 -7.45
C SER A 126 5.51 -8.41 -6.32
N ILE A 127 6.42 -9.02 -5.56
CA ILE A 127 7.04 -8.42 -4.36
C ILE A 127 8.56 -8.41 -4.53
N GLY A 128 9.06 -7.41 -5.23
CA GLY A 128 10.46 -7.24 -5.58
C GLY A 128 11.24 -6.38 -4.59
N GLU A 129 11.28 -6.77 -3.32
CA GLU A 129 11.96 -6.01 -2.26
C GLU A 129 12.69 -6.94 -1.30
N HIS A 130 13.84 -6.49 -0.79
CA HIS A 130 14.80 -7.29 -0.01
C HIS A 130 15.56 -8.33 -0.86
N GLY A 131 16.52 -9.00 -0.24
CA GLY A 131 17.45 -9.91 -0.92
C GLY A 131 18.77 -9.22 -1.25
N GLU A 132 19.69 -9.97 -1.86
CA GLU A 132 21.03 -9.53 -2.20
C GLU A 132 21.08 -9.22 -3.70
N TYR A 133 21.02 -7.94 -4.04
CA TYR A 133 21.06 -7.44 -5.41
C TYR A 133 22.16 -6.41 -5.58
N PRO A 134 22.72 -6.27 -6.77
CA PRO A 134 23.74 -5.25 -7.05
C PRO A 134 23.22 -3.84 -6.75
N THR A 135 24.15 -2.95 -6.43
CA THR A 135 23.90 -1.52 -6.33
C THR A 135 24.60 -0.84 -7.49
N ASN A 136 23.88 -0.02 -8.24
CA ASN A 136 24.44 0.71 -9.38
C ASN A 136 25.29 1.90 -8.97
N ALA A 137 25.90 2.58 -9.95
CA ALA A 137 26.85 3.69 -9.73
C ALA A 137 26.24 4.91 -8.99
N VAL A 138 24.92 5.11 -9.03
CA VAL A 138 24.25 6.20 -8.31
C VAL A 138 23.70 5.75 -6.95
N GLY A 139 23.88 4.48 -6.58
CA GLY A 139 23.53 3.93 -5.27
C GLY A 139 22.12 3.33 -5.19
N GLN A 140 21.47 3.03 -6.31
CA GLN A 140 20.18 2.34 -6.35
C GLN A 140 20.38 0.83 -6.31
N VAL A 141 19.54 0.12 -5.54
CA VAL A 141 19.55 -1.34 -5.53
C VAL A 141 18.78 -1.87 -6.74
N GLU A 142 19.41 -2.73 -7.53
CA GLU A 142 18.89 -3.25 -8.79
C GLU A 142 17.88 -4.39 -8.60
N TYR A 143 16.82 -4.13 -7.84
CA TYR A 143 15.75 -5.12 -7.63
C TYR A 143 15.10 -5.57 -8.95
N PRO A 144 14.73 -6.85 -9.11
CA PRO A 144 14.33 -7.47 -10.39
C PRO A 144 12.88 -7.17 -10.81
N ARG A 145 12.27 -6.06 -10.39
CA ARG A 145 10.85 -5.73 -10.64
C ARG A 145 10.50 -5.72 -12.11
N LYS A 146 11.39 -5.11 -12.96
CA LYS A 146 11.19 -5.09 -14.41
C LYS A 146 11.20 -6.50 -15.01
N ARG A 147 12.14 -7.34 -14.59
CA ARG A 147 12.21 -8.74 -15.03
C ARG A 147 10.97 -9.53 -14.62
N PHE A 148 10.53 -9.38 -13.36
CA PHE A 148 9.31 -10.04 -12.87
C PHE A 148 8.08 -9.66 -13.70
N PHE A 149 7.94 -8.37 -14.03
CA PHE A 149 6.88 -7.87 -14.89
C PHE A 149 6.99 -8.44 -16.31
N ASP A 150 8.16 -8.36 -16.93
CA ASP A 150 8.37 -8.78 -18.33
C ASP A 150 8.11 -10.28 -18.52
N GLU A 151 8.62 -11.13 -17.64
CA GLU A 151 8.38 -12.58 -17.67
C GLU A 151 6.89 -12.90 -17.48
N SER A 152 6.21 -12.18 -16.59
CA SER A 152 4.76 -12.33 -16.39
C SER A 152 3.97 -11.92 -17.63
N VAL A 153 4.31 -10.77 -18.24
CA VAL A 153 3.68 -10.28 -19.47
C VAL A 153 3.93 -11.23 -20.64
N ALA A 154 5.11 -11.84 -20.74
CA ALA A 154 5.39 -12.84 -21.78
C ALA A 154 4.44 -14.05 -21.70
N VAL A 155 4.13 -14.53 -20.47
CA VAL A 155 3.12 -15.57 -20.26
C VAL A 155 1.73 -15.10 -20.65
N MET A 156 1.33 -13.88 -20.20
CA MET A 156 0.02 -13.31 -20.53
C MET A 156 -0.18 -13.17 -22.05
N ARG A 157 0.85 -12.68 -22.78
CA ARG A 157 0.83 -12.53 -24.25
C ARG A 157 0.65 -13.87 -24.95
N ARG A 158 1.42 -14.91 -24.54
CA ARG A 158 1.34 -16.26 -25.11
C ARG A 158 -0.06 -16.85 -24.91
N SER A 159 -0.62 -16.67 -23.71
CA SER A 159 -1.95 -17.18 -23.35
C SER A 159 -3.10 -16.28 -23.83
N ARG A 160 -2.84 -15.13 -24.46
CA ARG A 160 -3.82 -14.13 -24.88
C ARG A 160 -4.81 -13.76 -23.76
N ARG A 161 -4.34 -13.79 -22.51
CA ARG A 161 -5.11 -13.50 -21.31
C ARG A 161 -4.32 -12.55 -20.42
N PHE A 162 -4.89 -11.38 -20.12
CA PHE A 162 -4.28 -10.35 -19.31
C PHE A 162 -5.02 -10.28 -17.98
N VAL A 163 -4.28 -10.37 -16.87
CA VAL A 163 -4.81 -10.41 -15.51
C VAL A 163 -4.23 -9.28 -14.67
N PRO A 164 -4.92 -8.87 -13.57
CA PRO A 164 -4.39 -7.87 -12.65
C PRO A 164 -2.99 -8.21 -12.15
N PHE A 165 -2.14 -7.19 -12.10
CA PHE A 165 -0.76 -7.27 -11.65
C PHE A 165 -0.53 -6.21 -10.56
N PHE A 166 -0.05 -6.63 -9.39
CA PHE A 166 0.44 -5.74 -8.36
C PHE A 166 1.96 -5.76 -8.32
N ASN A 167 2.59 -4.58 -8.30
CA ASN A 167 4.03 -4.41 -8.10
C ASN A 167 4.29 -3.68 -6.77
N ASP A 168 4.98 -4.33 -5.86
CA ASP A 168 5.33 -3.75 -4.56
C ASP A 168 6.33 -2.60 -4.70
N LYS A 169 6.08 -1.48 -4.02
CA LYS A 169 6.86 -0.24 -4.04
C LYS A 169 6.89 0.46 -5.41
N HIS A 170 8.00 1.12 -5.74
CA HIS A 170 8.18 1.77 -7.04
C HIS A 170 8.27 0.75 -8.18
N LEU A 171 7.91 1.18 -9.39
CA LEU A 171 7.84 0.28 -10.55
C LEU A 171 9.20 -0.31 -10.90
N SER A 172 10.26 0.51 -10.86
CA SER A 172 11.64 0.09 -11.10
C SER A 172 12.60 1.07 -10.45
N PHE A 173 13.87 0.70 -10.28
CA PHE A 173 14.94 1.65 -9.89
C PHE A 173 15.33 2.60 -11.03
N ARG A 174 14.97 2.34 -12.28
CA ARG A 174 15.21 3.18 -13.46
C ARG A 174 13.91 3.70 -14.04
N TRP A 175 13.92 4.98 -14.40
CA TRP A 175 12.78 5.64 -15.02
C TRP A 175 12.32 5.01 -16.34
N ASP A 176 13.26 4.76 -17.25
CA ASP A 176 12.95 4.19 -18.58
C ASP A 176 12.27 2.82 -18.48
N TRP A 177 12.67 2.00 -17.50
CA TRP A 177 12.06 0.71 -17.21
C TRP A 177 10.67 0.86 -16.59
N ALA A 178 10.52 1.79 -15.63
CA ALA A 178 9.22 2.07 -15.03
C ALA A 178 8.22 2.58 -16.07
N ARG A 179 8.65 3.46 -16.96
CA ARG A 179 7.84 3.97 -18.06
C ARG A 179 7.46 2.85 -19.03
N ALA A 180 8.38 1.98 -19.40
CA ALA A 180 8.11 0.83 -20.27
C ALA A 180 7.11 -0.16 -19.63
N MET A 181 7.19 -0.40 -18.31
CA MET A 181 6.21 -1.23 -17.59
C MET A 181 4.80 -0.61 -17.66
N TYR A 182 4.69 0.67 -17.36
CA TYR A 182 3.42 1.41 -17.42
C TYR A 182 2.82 1.41 -18.83
N ASP A 183 3.61 1.77 -19.84
CA ASP A 183 3.14 1.83 -21.23
C ASP A 183 2.72 0.45 -21.73
N THR A 184 3.46 -0.61 -21.40
CA THR A 184 3.11 -2.00 -21.72
C THR A 184 1.80 -2.41 -21.07
N ALA A 185 1.62 -2.10 -19.78
CA ALA A 185 0.37 -2.41 -19.08
C ALA A 185 -0.82 -1.69 -19.71
N ARG A 186 -0.67 -0.40 -20.04
CA ARG A 186 -1.70 0.39 -20.73
C ARG A 186 -2.04 -0.16 -22.11
N GLN A 187 -1.02 -0.47 -22.91
CA GLN A 187 -1.19 -0.99 -24.27
C GLN A 187 -1.92 -2.34 -24.29
N LEU A 188 -1.66 -3.19 -23.32
CA LEU A 188 -2.23 -4.54 -23.24
C LEU A 188 -3.51 -4.62 -22.40
N GLY A 189 -3.93 -3.52 -21.78
CA GLY A 189 -5.07 -3.52 -20.87
C GLY A 189 -4.84 -4.35 -19.61
N ILE A 190 -3.60 -4.47 -19.15
CA ILE A 190 -3.27 -5.11 -17.86
C ILE A 190 -3.65 -4.16 -16.74
N PRO A 191 -4.59 -4.52 -15.85
CA PRO A 191 -4.83 -3.74 -14.65
C PRO A 191 -3.55 -3.74 -13.79
N LEU A 192 -2.91 -2.58 -13.68
CA LEU A 192 -1.65 -2.41 -12.95
C LEU A 192 -1.89 -1.58 -11.68
N MET A 193 -1.46 -2.10 -10.55
CA MET A 193 -1.37 -1.39 -9.27
C MET A 193 0.06 -1.45 -8.77
N ALA A 194 0.55 -0.34 -8.21
CA ALA A 194 1.85 -0.28 -7.54
C ALA A 194 1.80 0.76 -6.41
N GLY A 195 2.82 0.79 -5.55
CA GLY A 195 2.98 1.87 -4.59
C GLY A 195 3.30 1.44 -3.18
N SER A 196 3.22 2.44 -2.30
CA SER A 196 3.55 2.34 -0.89
C SER A 196 2.36 1.93 -0.03
N SER A 197 2.62 1.18 1.04
CA SER A 197 1.64 0.91 2.11
C SER A 197 1.32 2.15 2.96
N VAL A 198 2.25 3.12 3.06
CA VAL A 198 2.14 4.21 4.04
C VAL A 198 0.97 5.16 3.78
N PRO A 199 0.62 5.54 2.53
CA PRO A 199 -0.57 6.38 2.28
C PRO A 199 -1.89 5.78 2.77
N LEU A 200 -1.94 4.46 2.98
CA LEU A 200 -3.11 3.73 3.47
C LEU A 200 -3.17 3.63 5.00
N ALA A 201 -2.17 4.13 5.71
CA ALA A 201 -2.16 4.18 7.17
C ALA A 201 -3.18 5.19 7.74
N GLU A 202 -3.53 4.99 9.00
CA GLU A 202 -4.31 5.97 9.76
C GLU A 202 -3.56 7.29 9.89
N ARG A 203 -4.25 8.41 9.68
CA ARG A 203 -3.73 9.77 9.85
C ARG A 203 -4.04 10.30 11.23
N ARG A 204 -3.03 10.71 12.00
CA ARG A 204 -3.13 11.25 13.37
C ARG A 204 -2.46 12.62 13.51
N PRO A 205 -3.23 13.71 13.73
CA PRO A 205 -4.70 13.78 13.69
C PRO A 205 -5.26 13.44 12.32
N ALA A 206 -6.54 13.09 12.26
CA ALA A 206 -7.23 12.87 10.98
C ALA A 206 -7.10 14.10 10.08
N LEU A 207 -6.66 13.91 8.87
CA LEU A 207 -6.45 14.98 7.90
C LEU A 207 -7.00 14.60 6.53
N GLU A 208 -7.94 15.39 6.04
CA GLU A 208 -8.37 15.39 4.65
C GLU A 208 -8.20 16.80 4.09
N LEU A 209 -7.58 16.90 2.93
CA LEU A 209 -7.50 18.18 2.23
C LEU A 209 -8.77 18.36 1.39
N PRO A 210 -9.34 19.58 1.35
CA PRO A 210 -10.44 19.86 0.44
C PRO A 210 -10.02 19.60 -1.01
N ALA A 211 -10.89 18.95 -1.78
CA ALA A 211 -10.64 18.76 -3.21
C ALA A 211 -10.49 20.12 -3.91
N GLY A 212 -9.48 20.27 -4.73
CA GLY A 212 -9.20 21.53 -5.40
C GLY A 212 -8.62 22.63 -4.50
N ALA A 213 -8.12 22.29 -3.29
CA ALA A 213 -7.46 23.27 -2.42
C ALA A 213 -6.20 23.85 -3.07
N THR A 214 -6.00 25.15 -2.94
CA THR A 214 -4.74 25.80 -3.33
C THR A 214 -3.70 25.56 -2.24
N ILE A 215 -2.64 24.84 -2.57
CA ILE A 215 -1.53 24.50 -1.66
C ILE A 215 -0.35 25.42 -1.96
N GLU A 216 0.10 26.16 -0.97
CA GLU A 216 1.25 27.10 -1.10
C GLU A 216 2.60 26.39 -0.90
N GLY A 217 2.61 25.31 -0.14
CA GLY A 217 3.79 24.48 0.11
C GLY A 217 3.46 23.24 0.90
N ALA A 218 4.28 22.20 0.78
CA ALA A 218 4.10 20.95 1.49
C ALA A 218 5.43 20.31 1.90
N VAL A 219 5.43 19.61 3.02
CA VAL A 219 6.60 18.86 3.53
C VAL A 219 6.15 17.46 3.95
N SER A 220 6.88 16.44 3.52
CA SER A 220 6.78 15.07 4.02
C SER A 220 8.08 14.67 4.70
N ILE A 221 8.00 13.94 5.83
CA ILE A 221 9.18 13.59 6.64
C ILE A 221 9.20 12.10 6.93
N HIS A 222 10.38 11.50 6.77
CA HIS A 222 10.66 10.12 7.14
C HIS A 222 11.94 9.99 7.97
N GLY A 223 12.19 8.78 8.51
CA GLY A 223 13.39 8.51 9.31
C GLY A 223 14.26 7.36 8.79
N GLY A 224 14.06 6.93 7.55
CA GLY A 224 14.77 5.77 7.01
C GLY A 224 15.89 6.11 6.01
N GLY A 225 16.29 5.11 5.23
CA GLY A 225 17.37 5.24 4.25
C GLY A 225 17.00 6.03 3.00
N VAL A 226 18.04 6.48 2.30
CA VAL A 226 17.92 7.11 0.98
C VAL A 226 17.29 6.13 0.01
N GLU A 227 16.58 6.63 -1.00
CA GLU A 227 15.83 5.89 -2.01
C GLU A 227 14.64 5.12 -1.42
N SER A 228 14.89 4.07 -0.66
CA SER A 228 13.85 3.15 -0.19
C SER A 228 12.79 3.81 0.70
N TYR A 229 13.19 4.74 1.58
CA TYR A 229 12.27 5.48 2.45
C TYR A 229 11.85 6.82 1.84
N ASP A 230 12.73 7.47 1.06
CA ASP A 230 12.37 8.65 0.28
C ASP A 230 11.17 8.34 -0.63
N PHE A 231 11.15 7.16 -1.28
CA PHE A 231 10.00 6.71 -2.06
C PHE A 231 8.69 6.70 -1.26
N HIS A 232 8.70 6.16 -0.05
CA HIS A 232 7.49 6.15 0.79
C HIS A 232 7.04 7.56 1.17
N ALA A 233 7.99 8.45 1.48
CA ALA A 233 7.68 9.84 1.80
C ALA A 233 7.16 10.62 0.58
N LEU A 234 7.66 10.32 -0.63
CA LEU A 234 7.12 10.82 -1.89
C LEU A 234 5.68 10.34 -2.12
N GLU A 235 5.39 9.06 -1.87
CA GLU A 235 4.03 8.51 -1.96
C GLU A 235 3.07 9.17 -0.95
N ILE A 236 3.52 9.43 0.29
CA ILE A 236 2.76 10.20 1.28
C ILE A 236 2.45 11.60 0.74
N LEU A 237 3.50 12.32 0.35
CA LEU A 237 3.38 13.69 -0.19
C LEU A 237 2.37 13.72 -1.32
N GLN A 238 2.57 12.87 -2.33
CA GLN A 238 1.77 12.82 -3.53
C GLN A 238 0.31 12.47 -3.25
N SER A 239 0.06 11.51 -2.36
CA SER A 239 -1.29 11.07 -1.98
C SER A 239 -2.17 12.16 -1.34
N LEU A 240 -1.56 13.25 -0.90
CA LEU A 240 -2.26 14.40 -0.32
C LEU A 240 -2.35 15.57 -1.29
N ILE A 241 -1.25 15.86 -2.02
CA ILE A 241 -1.21 17.05 -2.86
C ILE A 241 -1.77 16.83 -4.28
N GLU A 242 -1.97 15.58 -4.72
CA GLU A 242 -2.50 15.29 -6.07
C GLU A 242 -3.92 15.81 -6.30
N SER A 243 -4.70 16.03 -5.22
CA SER A 243 -6.05 16.57 -5.25
C SER A 243 -6.13 18.11 -5.21
N ARG A 244 -4.99 18.80 -5.31
CA ARG A 244 -4.91 20.26 -5.31
C ARG A 244 -5.60 20.89 -6.51
N HIS A 245 -5.79 22.20 -6.47
CA HIS A 245 -6.34 22.96 -7.59
C HIS A 245 -5.58 22.65 -8.88
N GLY A 246 -6.31 22.35 -9.94
CA GLY A 246 -5.73 21.92 -11.23
C GLY A 246 -5.31 20.46 -11.32
N GLY A 247 -5.33 19.70 -10.21
CA GLY A 247 -4.89 18.30 -10.17
C GLY A 247 -3.38 18.13 -10.28
N GLU A 248 -2.92 16.92 -10.58
CA GLU A 248 -1.49 16.64 -10.75
C GLU A 248 -0.99 17.05 -12.14
N THR A 249 0.13 17.77 -12.18
CA THR A 249 0.71 18.32 -13.41
C THR A 249 2.10 17.76 -13.74
N GLY A 250 2.70 17.02 -12.81
CA GLY A 250 4.07 16.52 -12.91
C GLY A 250 5.11 17.44 -12.30
N VAL A 251 6.34 16.95 -12.25
CA VAL A 251 7.50 17.61 -11.62
C VAL A 251 8.48 18.09 -12.68
N SER A 252 8.91 19.35 -12.57
CA SER A 252 9.86 19.99 -13.49
C SER A 252 11.31 19.94 -13.03
N GLN A 253 11.54 19.82 -11.70
CA GLN A 253 12.89 19.77 -11.12
C GLN A 253 12.90 18.98 -9.82
N VAL A 254 13.95 18.20 -9.63
CA VAL A 254 14.28 17.46 -8.41
C VAL A 254 15.69 17.81 -7.98
N GLU A 255 15.89 18.12 -6.69
CA GLU A 255 17.20 18.44 -6.14
C GLU A 255 17.39 17.75 -4.79
N PHE A 256 18.44 16.93 -4.68
CA PHE A 256 18.88 16.32 -3.42
C PHE A 256 19.87 17.27 -2.73
N LEU A 257 19.65 17.53 -1.45
CA LEU A 257 20.51 18.37 -0.61
C LEU A 257 20.95 17.62 0.65
N ASP A 258 22.23 17.61 0.91
CA ASP A 258 22.77 17.22 2.21
C ASP A 258 22.39 18.24 3.31
N ALA A 259 22.82 17.98 4.55
CA ALA A 259 22.50 18.86 5.68
C ALA A 259 22.89 20.31 5.44
N ASN A 260 24.08 20.58 4.88
CA ASN A 260 24.58 21.94 4.65
C ASN A 260 23.79 22.65 3.55
N GLY A 261 23.62 22.00 2.41
CA GLY A 261 22.84 22.52 1.29
C GLY A 261 21.39 22.78 1.67
N LEU A 262 20.80 21.90 2.51
CA LEU A 262 19.44 22.06 3.00
C LEU A 262 19.26 23.35 3.85
N TRP A 263 20.21 23.66 4.72
CA TRP A 263 20.14 24.89 5.54
C TRP A 263 20.40 26.15 4.71
N GLN A 264 21.28 26.09 3.72
CA GLN A 264 21.48 27.19 2.76
C GLN A 264 20.20 27.44 1.94
N ALA A 265 19.56 26.38 1.48
CA ALA A 265 18.29 26.49 0.76
C ALA A 265 17.16 27.07 1.63
N ALA A 266 17.12 26.73 2.92
CA ALA A 266 16.17 27.32 3.88
C ALA A 266 16.41 28.83 4.07
N ALA A 267 17.67 29.25 4.23
CA ALA A 267 18.03 30.67 4.35
C ALA A 267 17.67 31.48 3.10
N ALA A 268 17.72 30.84 1.92
CA ALA A 268 17.29 31.40 0.66
C ALA A 268 15.76 31.31 0.41
N GLY A 269 14.96 30.84 1.38
CA GLY A 269 13.50 30.73 1.26
C GLY A 269 13.03 29.66 0.26
N ARG A 270 13.88 28.68 -0.07
CA ARG A 270 13.55 27.64 -1.05
C ARG A 270 12.68 26.52 -0.50
N TRP A 271 12.61 26.39 0.84
CA TRP A 271 11.69 25.50 1.55
C TRP A 271 11.34 26.04 2.93
N SER A 272 10.30 25.51 3.56
CA SER A 272 9.73 26.06 4.80
C SER A 272 10.14 25.26 6.03
N ILE A 273 10.98 25.83 6.90
CA ILE A 273 11.27 25.27 8.22
C ILE A 273 9.99 25.18 9.06
N ALA A 274 9.09 26.18 8.98
CA ALA A 274 7.84 26.19 9.73
C ALA A 274 6.94 25.01 9.40
N LEU A 275 6.85 24.60 8.10
CA LEU A 275 6.12 23.40 7.72
C LEU A 275 6.77 22.12 8.27
N ALA A 276 8.09 22.02 8.26
CA ALA A 276 8.80 20.89 8.85
C ALA A 276 8.60 20.81 10.37
N GLU A 277 8.62 21.94 11.07
CA GLU A 277 8.31 22.01 12.51
C GLU A 277 6.87 21.62 12.79
N ALA A 278 5.90 22.04 11.97
CA ALA A 278 4.51 21.62 12.09
C ALA A 278 4.34 20.11 11.86
N ALA A 279 5.03 19.55 10.84
CA ALA A 279 5.05 18.11 10.58
C ALA A 279 5.70 17.31 11.72
N MET A 280 6.74 17.83 12.37
CA MET A 280 7.36 17.17 13.52
C MET A 280 6.56 17.35 14.81
N ALA A 281 5.79 18.42 14.94
CA ALA A 281 4.99 18.68 16.12
C ALA A 281 3.90 17.63 16.36
N VAL A 282 3.39 16.99 15.34
CA VAL A 282 2.41 15.89 15.47
C VAL A 282 3.00 14.61 16.06
N GLU A 283 4.33 14.48 16.04
CA GLU A 283 5.06 13.35 16.61
C GLU A 283 5.68 13.73 17.97
N LEU A 284 6.33 14.87 18.06
CA LEU A 284 7.17 15.27 19.20
C LEU A 284 6.49 16.26 20.15
N GLY A 285 5.31 16.75 19.79
CA GLY A 285 4.57 17.74 20.58
C GLY A 285 4.78 19.19 20.11
N PRO A 286 3.93 20.11 20.59
CA PRO A 286 3.96 21.50 20.18
C PRO A 286 5.25 22.21 20.62
N GLY A 287 5.65 23.24 19.86
CA GLY A 287 6.85 24.04 20.16
C GLY A 287 8.17 23.40 19.71
N VAL A 288 8.15 22.26 19.05
CA VAL A 288 9.37 21.63 18.50
C VAL A 288 10.09 22.60 17.57
N ARG A 289 11.41 22.66 17.70
CA ARG A 289 12.31 23.41 16.82
C ARG A 289 13.20 22.45 16.06
N LEU A 290 13.14 22.52 14.75
CA LEU A 290 13.84 21.55 13.88
C LEU A 290 15.34 21.44 14.20
N ARG A 291 16.01 22.59 14.41
CA ARG A 291 17.45 22.65 14.77
C ARG A 291 17.77 22.10 16.18
N GLN A 292 16.76 21.89 17.03
CA GLN A 292 16.94 21.34 18.38
C GLN A 292 16.72 19.83 18.44
N ILE A 293 16.26 19.22 17.36
CA ILE A 293 16.09 17.76 17.30
C ILE A 293 17.49 17.11 17.29
N PRO A 294 17.80 16.19 18.25
CA PRO A 294 19.14 15.60 18.37
C PRO A 294 19.67 14.97 17.06
N ALA A 295 18.81 14.29 16.32
CA ALA A 295 19.19 13.72 15.02
C ALA A 295 19.62 14.79 14.00
N VAL A 296 18.97 15.97 14.02
CA VAL A 296 19.31 17.10 13.15
C VAL A 296 20.64 17.71 13.58
N GLN A 297 20.88 17.89 14.88
CA GLN A 297 22.15 18.38 15.43
C GLN A 297 23.32 17.45 15.06
N ASN A 298 23.08 16.16 15.02
CA ASN A 298 24.06 15.13 14.61
C ASN A 298 24.17 14.96 13.09
N GLY A 299 23.62 15.87 12.28
CA GLY A 299 23.72 15.82 10.82
C GLY A 299 22.90 14.70 10.15
N GLN A 300 22.03 14.02 10.89
CA GLN A 300 21.19 12.93 10.35
C GLN A 300 19.96 13.50 9.64
N ILE A 301 20.18 14.43 8.71
CA ILE A 301 19.16 15.09 7.91
C ILE A 301 19.61 15.21 6.47
N HIS A 302 18.72 15.00 5.52
CA HIS A 302 18.83 15.42 4.13
C HIS A 302 17.48 15.91 3.62
N GLY A 303 17.47 16.58 2.48
CA GLY A 303 16.25 17.07 1.86
C GLY A 303 16.21 16.84 0.36
N ILE A 304 15.00 16.70 -0.16
CA ILE A 304 14.70 16.63 -1.59
C ILE A 304 13.73 17.77 -1.88
N LEU A 305 14.18 18.74 -2.68
CA LEU A 305 13.34 19.84 -3.13
C LEU A 305 12.69 19.47 -4.45
N LEU A 306 11.37 19.64 -4.52
CA LEU A 306 10.55 19.36 -5.69
C LEU A 306 9.93 20.66 -6.19
N THR A 307 10.04 20.91 -7.48
CA THR A 307 9.29 21.97 -8.16
C THR A 307 8.31 21.32 -9.13
N TYR A 308 7.03 21.48 -8.85
CA TYR A 308 5.96 21.01 -9.73
C TYR A 308 5.77 21.96 -10.90
N ARG A 309 5.18 21.50 -11.98
CA ARG A 309 4.98 22.30 -13.20
C ARG A 309 4.01 23.47 -13.01
N ASP A 310 3.06 23.34 -12.09
CA ASP A 310 2.12 24.39 -11.68
C ASP A 310 2.71 25.41 -10.71
N GLY A 311 3.99 25.28 -10.36
CA GLY A 311 4.70 26.18 -9.46
C GLY A 311 4.67 25.77 -7.99
N LEU A 312 3.93 24.72 -7.60
CA LEU A 312 3.99 24.20 -6.23
C LEU A 312 5.42 23.78 -5.88
N ARG A 313 5.89 24.18 -4.71
CA ARG A 313 7.15 23.72 -4.11
C ARG A 313 6.85 22.78 -2.96
N ALA A 314 7.43 21.60 -3.01
CA ALA A 314 7.33 20.64 -1.93
C ALA A 314 8.70 20.10 -1.53
N THR A 315 8.78 19.57 -0.31
CA THR A 315 10.04 19.09 0.24
C THR A 315 9.83 17.73 0.89
N VAL A 316 10.69 16.78 0.61
CA VAL A 316 10.82 15.56 1.42
C VAL A 316 12.03 15.70 2.31
N LEU A 317 11.89 15.40 3.59
CA LEU A 317 12.99 15.44 4.57
C LEU A 317 13.21 14.08 5.20
N LYS A 318 14.45 13.64 5.24
CA LYS A 318 14.87 12.57 6.14
C LYS A 318 15.33 13.18 7.45
N ILE A 319 14.83 12.70 8.59
CA ILE A 319 15.25 13.13 9.92
C ILE A 319 15.45 11.91 10.82
N GLY A 320 16.70 11.68 11.24
CA GLY A 320 17.08 10.58 12.15
C GLY A 320 17.04 9.20 11.48
N SER A 321 16.79 8.16 12.28
CA SER A 321 16.83 6.76 11.85
C SER A 321 15.58 5.95 12.23
N SER A 322 14.45 6.60 12.50
CA SER A 322 13.18 5.95 12.88
C SER A 322 12.49 5.30 11.69
N SER A 323 12.31 3.99 11.71
CA SER A 323 11.59 3.26 10.66
C SER A 323 10.07 3.48 10.66
N ILE A 324 9.54 4.16 11.67
CA ILE A 324 8.10 4.43 11.84
C ILE A 324 7.76 5.92 11.80
N ARG A 325 8.70 6.79 11.41
CA ARG A 325 8.46 8.23 11.24
C ARG A 325 7.91 8.50 9.85
N TRP A 326 6.66 8.94 9.79
CA TRP A 326 5.95 9.29 8.58
C TRP A 326 5.06 10.50 8.84
N ASN A 327 5.59 11.71 8.66
CA ASN A 327 4.89 12.95 8.98
C ASN A 327 4.67 13.79 7.73
N PHE A 328 3.62 14.60 7.75
CA PHE A 328 3.27 15.49 6.66
C PHE A 328 2.75 16.82 7.21
N ALA A 329 3.06 17.92 6.52
CA ALA A 329 2.39 19.18 6.71
C ALA A 329 2.28 19.94 5.38
N CYS A 330 1.22 20.77 5.27
CA CYS A 330 1.06 21.70 4.15
C CYS A 330 0.45 23.01 4.60
N GLN A 331 0.69 24.07 3.82
CA GLN A 331 0.03 25.37 3.96
C GLN A 331 -1.01 25.50 2.87
N LEU A 332 -2.25 25.75 3.28
CA LEU A 332 -3.33 26.09 2.34
C LEU A 332 -3.45 27.62 2.23
N ALA A 333 -3.76 28.09 1.03
CA ALA A 333 -4.01 29.49 0.79
C ALA A 333 -5.13 30.03 1.67
N GLY A 334 -4.91 31.17 2.31
CA GLY A 334 -5.87 31.81 3.20
C GLY A 334 -5.94 31.24 4.62
N GLU A 335 -5.21 30.16 4.93
CA GLU A 335 -5.14 29.64 6.29
C GLU A 335 -3.93 30.20 7.05
N SER A 336 -4.15 30.56 8.31
CA SER A 336 -3.09 31.12 9.17
C SER A 336 -2.17 30.08 9.79
N LYS A 337 -2.56 28.79 9.77
CA LYS A 337 -1.81 27.69 10.37
C LYS A 337 -1.67 26.54 9.39
N PRO A 338 -0.49 25.88 9.36
CA PRO A 338 -0.32 24.66 8.60
C PRO A 338 -1.26 23.54 9.06
N ARG A 339 -1.70 22.71 8.12
CA ARG A 339 -2.34 21.43 8.40
C ARG A 339 -1.27 20.36 8.47
N ALA A 340 -1.31 19.52 9.50
CA ALA A 340 -0.30 18.50 9.71
C ALA A 340 -0.89 17.20 10.24
N THR A 341 -0.25 16.08 9.90
CA THR A 341 -0.59 14.74 10.37
C THR A 341 0.63 13.83 10.38
N ARG A 342 0.57 12.77 11.18
CA ARG A 342 1.46 11.62 11.05
C ARG A 342 0.68 10.40 10.57
N PHE A 343 1.34 9.53 9.81
CA PHE A 343 0.80 8.24 9.39
C PHE A 343 1.19 7.19 10.43
N TYR A 344 0.19 6.66 11.13
CA TYR A 344 0.41 5.74 12.23
C TYR A 344 0.53 4.31 11.74
N THR A 345 1.66 3.68 12.02
CA THR A 345 2.03 2.36 11.50
C THR A 345 1.42 1.20 12.27
N GLY A 346 0.63 1.46 13.32
CA GLY A 346 0.09 0.43 14.22
C GLY A 346 1.07 -0.01 15.32
N PRO A 347 0.59 -0.80 16.29
CA PRO A 347 1.39 -1.25 17.44
C PRO A 347 2.59 -2.12 17.06
N TRP A 348 2.48 -2.92 15.99
CA TRP A 348 3.56 -3.79 15.51
C TRP A 348 4.41 -3.10 14.42
N GLY A 349 4.34 -1.77 14.35
CA GLY A 349 5.09 -0.97 13.38
C GLY A 349 4.74 -1.33 11.93
N ASN A 350 5.76 -1.37 11.07
CA ASN A 350 5.55 -1.54 9.63
C ASN A 350 4.77 -2.82 9.25
N ARG A 351 4.70 -3.84 10.11
CA ARG A 351 3.91 -5.05 9.85
C ARG A 351 2.42 -4.72 9.70
N ASN A 352 1.89 -3.86 10.57
CA ASN A 352 0.47 -3.48 10.50
C ASN A 352 0.12 -2.62 9.27
N LEU A 353 1.09 -1.88 8.70
CA LEU A 353 0.86 -1.10 7.48
C LEU A 353 0.40 -1.94 6.30
N PHE A 354 0.84 -3.18 6.23
CA PHE A 354 0.57 -4.05 5.09
C PHE A 354 -0.83 -4.67 5.10
N GLN A 355 -1.58 -4.55 6.20
CA GLN A 355 -2.98 -5.00 6.24
C GLN A 355 -3.86 -4.18 5.29
N ALA A 356 -3.78 -2.85 5.37
CA ALA A 356 -4.52 -1.95 4.48
C ALA A 356 -4.05 -2.07 3.02
N LEU A 357 -2.73 -2.21 2.79
CA LEU A 357 -2.20 -2.45 1.45
C LEU A 357 -2.72 -3.77 0.86
N SER A 358 -2.69 -4.85 1.64
CA SER A 358 -3.21 -6.16 1.19
C SER A 358 -4.69 -6.09 0.87
N HIS A 359 -5.48 -5.35 1.68
CA HIS A 359 -6.90 -5.12 1.40
C HIS A 359 -7.10 -4.39 0.06
N ALA A 360 -6.33 -3.35 -0.21
CA ALA A 360 -6.36 -2.61 -1.47
C ALA A 360 -5.94 -3.48 -2.67
N ILE A 361 -4.90 -4.33 -2.52
CA ILE A 361 -4.47 -5.28 -3.56
C ILE A 361 -5.57 -6.31 -3.85
N GLN A 362 -6.22 -6.84 -2.82
CA GLN A 362 -7.30 -7.81 -2.97
C GLN A 362 -8.51 -7.21 -3.69
N SER A 363 -8.85 -5.93 -3.42
CA SER A 363 -9.88 -5.21 -4.18
C SER A 363 -9.44 -5.02 -5.64
N HIS A 364 -8.18 -4.59 -5.87
CA HIS A 364 -7.61 -4.49 -7.21
C HIS A 364 -7.74 -5.80 -8.00
N PHE A 365 -7.44 -6.94 -7.39
CA PHE A 365 -7.52 -8.24 -8.06
C PHE A 365 -8.97 -8.66 -8.36
N ARG A 366 -9.92 -8.34 -7.47
CA ARG A 366 -11.35 -8.64 -7.71
C ARG A 366 -11.98 -7.75 -8.75
N GLU A 367 -11.65 -6.45 -8.75
CA GLU A 367 -12.31 -5.45 -9.56
C GLU A 367 -11.61 -5.19 -10.90
N GLY A 368 -10.37 -5.66 -11.08
CA GLY A 368 -9.56 -5.35 -12.26
C GLY A 368 -9.24 -3.85 -12.37
N ARG A 369 -9.24 -3.12 -11.25
CA ARG A 369 -9.03 -1.67 -11.20
C ARG A 369 -8.24 -1.29 -9.95
N SER A 370 -7.21 -0.44 -10.12
CA SER A 370 -6.45 0.07 -8.97
C SER A 370 -7.30 1.02 -8.11
N PRO A 371 -7.25 0.92 -6.77
CA PRO A 371 -7.93 1.83 -5.84
C PRO A 371 -7.45 3.29 -5.92
N TYR A 372 -6.25 3.52 -6.42
CA TYR A 372 -5.65 4.83 -6.65
C TYR A 372 -4.85 4.83 -7.96
N PRO A 373 -4.57 6.02 -8.55
CA PRO A 373 -3.91 6.09 -9.84
C PRO A 373 -2.50 5.48 -9.78
N VAL A 374 -2.18 4.54 -10.66
CA VAL A 374 -0.83 4.00 -10.80
C VAL A 374 0.15 5.06 -11.31
N GLU A 375 -0.37 6.10 -11.94
CA GLU A 375 0.36 7.29 -12.37
C GLU A 375 1.03 8.02 -11.19
N ARG A 376 0.43 7.96 -9.98
CA ARG A 376 1.08 8.42 -8.74
C ARG A 376 2.41 7.72 -8.56
N THR A 377 2.39 6.40 -8.60
CA THR A 377 3.61 5.59 -8.40
C THR A 377 4.58 5.72 -9.57
N LEU A 378 4.09 5.91 -10.78
CA LEU A 378 4.96 6.22 -11.93
C LEU A 378 5.70 7.54 -11.72
N LEU A 379 5.01 8.60 -11.27
CA LEU A 379 5.61 9.90 -10.98
C LEU A 379 6.62 9.79 -9.82
N THR A 380 6.25 9.18 -8.70
CA THR A 380 7.14 9.02 -7.54
C THR A 380 8.34 8.13 -7.85
N THR A 381 8.20 7.12 -8.71
CA THR A 381 9.33 6.32 -9.24
C THR A 381 10.30 7.21 -10.01
N GLY A 382 9.81 8.05 -10.92
CA GLY A 382 10.66 8.93 -11.68
C GLY A 382 11.33 10.01 -10.84
N ILE A 383 10.65 10.53 -9.82
CA ILE A 383 11.25 11.44 -8.83
C ILE A 383 12.36 10.71 -8.06
N CYS A 384 12.13 9.45 -7.67
CA CYS A 384 13.10 8.64 -6.93
C CYS A 384 14.37 8.39 -7.77
N ASP A 385 14.24 8.08 -9.04
CA ASP A 385 15.37 7.97 -9.97
C ASP A 385 16.11 9.30 -10.11
N ALA A 386 15.40 10.40 -10.33
CA ALA A 386 16.00 11.75 -10.48
C ALA A 386 16.72 12.20 -9.19
N LEU A 387 16.20 11.91 -8.00
CA LEU A 387 16.87 12.26 -6.74
C LEU A 387 18.20 11.54 -6.57
N MET A 388 18.31 10.27 -6.99
CA MET A 388 19.55 9.52 -6.92
C MET A 388 20.60 10.08 -7.89
N HIS A 389 20.18 10.46 -9.08
CA HIS A 389 21.04 11.18 -10.03
C HIS A 389 21.44 12.57 -9.53
N SER A 390 20.51 13.33 -8.93
CA SER A 390 20.81 14.63 -8.32
C SER A 390 21.82 14.51 -7.18
N ARG A 391 21.65 13.48 -6.33
CA ARG A 391 22.58 13.17 -5.24
C ARG A 391 23.98 12.85 -5.74
N ALA A 392 24.10 12.01 -6.77
CA ALA A 392 25.38 11.64 -7.36
C ALA A 392 26.08 12.83 -8.05
N ALA A 393 25.33 13.63 -8.79
CA ALA A 393 25.82 14.78 -9.52
C ALA A 393 26.00 16.04 -8.64
N ARG A 394 25.42 16.06 -7.43
CA ARG A 394 25.36 17.24 -6.51
C ARG A 394 24.81 18.51 -7.18
N GLN A 395 23.79 18.33 -7.99
CA GLN A 395 23.12 19.44 -8.69
C GLN A 395 21.64 19.11 -8.92
N PRO A 396 20.77 20.12 -9.11
CA PRO A 396 19.39 19.89 -9.47
C PRO A 396 19.29 19.21 -10.84
N ILE A 397 18.30 18.32 -10.99
CA ILE A 397 17.97 17.64 -12.25
C ILE A 397 16.65 18.19 -12.77
N THR A 398 16.65 18.68 -14.01
CA THR A 398 15.42 19.00 -14.74
C THR A 398 14.77 17.72 -15.23
N THR A 399 13.45 17.62 -15.09
CA THR A 399 12.70 16.38 -15.32
C THR A 399 11.57 16.57 -16.34
N PRO A 400 11.88 16.94 -17.62
CA PRO A 400 10.84 17.14 -18.64
C PRO A 400 10.04 15.86 -18.93
N HIS A 401 10.63 14.70 -18.67
CA HIS A 401 10.00 13.39 -18.80
C HIS A 401 8.97 13.09 -17.69
N LEU A 402 8.97 13.81 -16.57
CA LEU A 402 8.00 13.68 -15.48
C LEU A 402 6.79 14.60 -15.65
N HIS A 403 6.45 14.95 -16.87
CA HIS A 403 5.19 15.60 -17.20
C HIS A 403 4.07 14.56 -17.19
N ILE A 404 3.65 14.18 -15.99
CA ILE A 404 2.64 13.14 -15.75
C ILE A 404 1.44 13.79 -15.06
N ALA A 405 0.41 14.07 -15.84
CA ALA A 405 -0.85 14.59 -15.34
C ALA A 405 -1.86 13.44 -15.18
N TYR A 406 -2.57 13.42 -14.06
CA TYR A 406 -3.63 12.44 -13.81
C TYR A 406 -4.68 13.00 -12.84
N PRO A 407 -5.94 12.54 -12.94
CA PRO A 407 -6.96 12.90 -11.95
C PRO A 407 -6.76 12.12 -10.65
N PRO A 408 -6.94 12.76 -9.50
CA PRO A 408 -6.93 12.07 -8.22
C PRO A 408 -8.13 11.11 -8.12
N GLN A 409 -7.96 10.03 -7.36
CA GLN A 409 -9.03 9.11 -7.00
C GLN A 409 -9.24 9.10 -5.49
N ASP A 410 -10.49 8.97 -5.05
CA ASP A 410 -10.80 8.79 -3.64
C ASP A 410 -10.50 7.34 -3.21
N PHE A 411 -9.50 7.18 -2.38
CA PHE A 411 -9.08 5.89 -1.84
C PHE A 411 -9.30 5.77 -0.32
N ARG A 412 -10.14 6.66 0.27
CA ARG A 412 -10.39 6.68 1.72
C ARG A 412 -10.93 5.34 2.24
N ALA A 413 -11.74 4.64 1.45
CA ALA A 413 -12.28 3.33 1.81
C ALA A 413 -11.21 2.22 1.99
N PHE A 414 -9.99 2.45 1.50
CA PHE A 414 -8.87 1.51 1.60
C PHE A 414 -7.86 1.89 2.69
N ARG A 415 -8.12 2.97 3.44
CA ARG A 415 -7.23 3.40 4.52
C ARG A 415 -7.69 2.84 5.85
N GLU A 416 -6.73 2.55 6.71
CA GLU A 416 -6.98 2.28 8.11
C GLU A 416 -7.49 3.56 8.80
N THR A 417 -8.58 3.44 9.57
CA THR A 417 -9.18 4.56 10.31
C THR A 417 -8.95 4.48 11.82
N GLY A 418 -8.23 3.43 12.29
CA GLY A 418 -7.86 3.26 13.69
C GLY A 418 -8.74 2.30 14.46
N ALA A 419 -9.80 1.76 13.85
CA ALA A 419 -10.65 0.77 14.53
C ALA A 419 -9.90 -0.54 14.84
N THR A 420 -8.92 -0.92 14.02
CA THR A 420 -8.06 -2.08 14.22
C THR A 420 -7.27 -1.97 15.55
N TRP A 421 -6.89 -0.77 15.96
CA TRP A 421 -6.07 -0.55 17.17
C TRP A 421 -6.85 -0.64 18.48
N ARG A 422 -8.15 -0.85 18.41
CA ARG A 422 -8.98 -1.27 19.56
C ARG A 422 -8.90 -2.77 19.81
N VAL A 423 -8.51 -3.54 18.80
CA VAL A 423 -8.32 -5.01 18.87
C VAL A 423 -6.84 -5.33 19.07
N VAL A 424 -5.98 -4.80 18.21
CA VAL A 424 -4.51 -4.91 18.31
C VAL A 424 -3.99 -3.65 19.00
N THR A 425 -3.78 -3.74 20.32
CA THR A 425 -3.33 -2.63 21.15
C THR A 425 -1.81 -2.66 21.33
N PRO A 426 -1.18 -1.62 21.86
CA PRO A 426 0.24 -1.64 22.21
C PRO A 426 0.65 -2.76 23.19
N SER A 427 -0.30 -3.29 23.98
CA SER A 427 -0.10 -4.43 24.88
C SER A 427 -0.30 -5.79 24.20
N THR A 428 -0.81 -5.84 22.98
CA THR A 428 -0.99 -7.09 22.23
C THR A 428 0.38 -7.54 21.70
N PRO A 429 0.89 -8.72 22.12
CA PRO A 429 2.18 -9.23 21.66
C PRO A 429 2.18 -9.44 20.14
N GLU A 430 3.27 -9.01 19.48
CA GLU A 430 3.43 -9.33 18.08
C GLU A 430 3.68 -10.82 17.90
N PRO A 431 2.90 -11.55 17.07
CA PRO A 431 3.15 -12.96 16.81
C PRO A 431 4.48 -13.14 16.08
N PHE A 432 5.27 -14.14 16.51
CA PHE A 432 6.56 -14.41 15.89
C PHE A 432 6.42 -14.90 14.44
N GLY A 433 5.47 -15.83 14.21
CA GLY A 433 5.17 -16.35 12.86
C GLY A 433 4.21 -15.48 12.07
N LEU A 434 3.62 -16.04 11.03
CA LEU A 434 2.51 -15.41 10.31
C LEU A 434 1.36 -15.12 11.28
N ASN A 435 0.62 -14.04 11.01
CA ASN A 435 -0.52 -13.64 11.81
C ASN A 435 -1.47 -14.84 11.99
N PRO A 436 -1.90 -15.19 13.22
CA PRO A 436 -2.81 -16.31 13.44
C PRO A 436 -4.27 -16.04 13.02
N GLY A 437 -4.52 -14.98 12.24
CA GLY A 437 -5.87 -14.63 11.76
C GLY A 437 -6.69 -13.83 12.76
N LEU A 438 -6.03 -13.02 13.57
CA LEU A 438 -6.66 -12.08 14.51
C LEU A 438 -7.48 -11.02 13.78
#